data_d37a16ace39a90c18bdf411b955963bf
#
_entry.id   d37a16ace39a90c18bdf411b955963bf
#
_cell.length_a   1.000
_cell.length_b   1.000
_cell.length_c   1.000
_cell.angle_alpha   90.00
_cell.angle_beta   90.00
_cell.angle_gamma   90.00
#
_symmetry.space_group_name_H-M   'P 1'
#
loop_
_entity.id
_entity.type
_entity.pdbx_description
1 polymer ?
#
loop_
_entity_poly.entity_id
_entity_poly.type
_entity_poly.pdbx_seq_one_letter_code
_entity_poly.pdbx_strand_id
1 'polypeptide(L)'
;MEQQLTRIAVKIGSNVLTRRNGTLDVTRMSALVDQVAELHKAGVEIILVSSGAVASGRSEIHPAKKLDSVDQRQLFSAVGQAKLINRYYELFREHGIPVGQVLTMKENFATRRHYLNQKNCMTVMLENGVIPIVNENDTISVSELMFTDNDELSGLIASMMDAQVLIILSNIDGIYNGSPADPASEVIRKIEHGKDLSSYIQTSKSSFGRGGMLTKTNIARKVADEGITVIIANGKRDNILVDLLHQELPSLFPDVQSSALDSQLTYTRFIPAPQPVSSVKKWICLLYTSPSPRDTERS
;
A
#
# COMPACT_ATOMS: atom_id res chain seq x y z
N MET A 1 3.55 -9.76 30.47
CA MET A 1 3.53 -10.15 29.05
C MET A 1 3.76 -8.84 28.30
N GLU A 2 4.88 -8.69 27.62
CA GLU A 2 5.09 -7.57 26.71
C GLU A 2 3.99 -7.64 25.63
N GLN A 3 3.20 -6.61 25.53
CA GLN A 3 2.19 -6.49 24.50
C GLN A 3 2.94 -6.38 23.18
N GLN A 4 2.92 -7.42 22.38
CA GLN A 4 3.62 -7.45 21.10
C GLN A 4 2.96 -6.39 20.22
N LEU A 5 3.64 -5.26 20.01
CA LEU A 5 3.18 -4.16 19.18
C LEU A 5 2.84 -4.68 17.79
N THR A 6 1.59 -4.53 17.40
CA THR A 6 1.15 -4.93 16.04
C THR A 6 1.50 -3.85 15.05
N ARG A 7 2.31 -4.19 14.05
CA ARG A 7 2.69 -3.27 12.96
C ARG A 7 2.00 -3.66 11.67
N ILE A 8 1.35 -2.69 11.04
CA ILE A 8 0.67 -2.88 9.76
C ILE A 8 1.13 -1.86 8.72
N ALA A 9 1.18 -2.30 7.48
CA ALA A 9 1.33 -1.41 6.33
C ALA A 9 -0.03 -1.29 5.61
N VAL A 10 -0.45 -0.07 5.31
CA VAL A 10 -1.70 0.21 4.59
C VAL A 10 -1.37 0.94 3.30
N LYS A 11 -1.63 0.30 2.17
CA LYS A 11 -1.51 0.94 0.87
C LYS A 11 -2.87 1.49 0.42
N ILE A 12 -2.89 2.77 0.06
CA ILE A 12 -4.08 3.44 -0.45
C ILE A 12 -3.89 3.73 -1.94
N GLY A 13 -4.67 3.06 -2.77
CA GLY A 13 -4.59 3.19 -4.23
C GLY A 13 -5.08 4.55 -4.75
N SER A 14 -4.56 5.00 -5.89
CA SER A 14 -4.98 6.27 -6.52
C SER A 14 -6.49 6.29 -6.78
N ASN A 15 -7.08 5.19 -7.26
CA ASN A 15 -8.52 5.09 -7.51
C ASN A 15 -9.40 5.17 -6.24
N VAL A 16 -8.80 4.99 -5.06
CA VAL A 16 -9.48 5.21 -3.77
C VAL A 16 -9.47 6.69 -3.41
N LEU A 17 -8.34 7.36 -3.64
CA LEU A 17 -8.12 8.76 -3.25
C LEU A 17 -8.52 9.78 -4.33
N THR A 18 -8.95 9.35 -5.51
CA THR A 18 -9.33 10.27 -6.59
C THR A 18 -10.78 10.09 -7.00
N ARG A 19 -11.42 11.21 -7.30
CA ARG A 19 -12.76 11.27 -7.90
C ARG A 19 -12.70 10.96 -9.39
N ARG A 20 -13.85 10.74 -10.02
CA ARG A 20 -13.95 10.48 -11.46
C ARG A 20 -13.36 11.61 -12.35
N ASN A 21 -13.38 12.84 -11.86
CA ASN A 21 -12.78 14.01 -12.53
C ASN A 21 -11.26 14.13 -12.33
N GLY A 22 -10.63 13.16 -11.66
CA GLY A 22 -9.18 13.14 -11.42
C GLY A 22 -8.71 14.00 -10.24
N THR A 23 -9.60 14.68 -9.52
CA THR A 23 -9.23 15.46 -8.33
C THR A 23 -9.14 14.57 -7.09
N LEU A 24 -8.41 15.04 -6.06
CA LEU A 24 -8.29 14.34 -4.78
C LEU A 24 -9.65 14.27 -4.08
N ASP A 25 -10.03 13.09 -3.62
CA ASP A 25 -11.24 12.87 -2.81
C ASP A 25 -10.94 13.08 -1.33
N VAL A 26 -11.01 14.35 -0.91
CA VAL A 26 -10.72 14.75 0.48
C VAL A 26 -11.67 14.09 1.47
N THR A 27 -12.94 13.89 1.11
CA THR A 27 -13.92 13.23 1.98
C THR A 27 -13.51 11.77 2.26
N ARG A 28 -13.13 11.04 1.22
CA ARG A 28 -12.63 9.66 1.38
C ARG A 28 -11.31 9.62 2.14
N MET A 29 -10.43 10.58 1.89
CA MET A 29 -9.16 10.70 2.60
C MET A 29 -9.37 10.96 4.09
N SER A 30 -10.29 11.86 4.46
CA SER A 30 -10.66 12.13 5.85
C SER A 30 -11.19 10.86 6.54
N ALA A 31 -12.17 10.19 5.92
CA ALA A 31 -12.74 8.96 6.48
C ALA A 31 -11.71 7.83 6.68
N LEU A 32 -10.68 7.74 5.83
CA LEU A 32 -9.59 6.78 6.04
C LEU A 32 -8.62 7.23 7.13
N VAL A 33 -8.35 8.53 7.24
CA VAL A 33 -7.53 9.09 8.32
C VAL A 33 -8.18 8.88 9.67
N ASP A 34 -9.50 9.07 9.79
CA ASP A 34 -10.26 8.81 11.02
C ASP A 34 -10.08 7.37 11.49
N GLN A 35 -10.19 6.39 10.58
CA GLN A 35 -9.98 4.98 10.88
C GLN A 35 -8.53 4.68 11.28
N VAL A 36 -7.56 5.23 10.56
CA VAL A 36 -6.13 5.10 10.91
C VAL A 36 -5.85 5.70 12.29
N ALA A 37 -6.44 6.84 12.60
CA ALA A 37 -6.29 7.48 13.90
C ALA A 37 -6.90 6.64 15.05
N GLU A 38 -8.04 6.00 14.82
CA GLU A 38 -8.65 5.07 15.75
C GLU A 38 -7.73 3.89 16.05
N LEU A 39 -7.23 3.23 15.01
CA LEU A 39 -6.30 2.10 15.14
C LEU A 39 -4.98 2.49 15.80
N HIS A 40 -4.44 3.66 15.47
CA HIS A 40 -3.22 4.18 16.10
C HIS A 40 -3.42 4.42 17.60
N LYS A 41 -4.56 4.98 18.00
CA LYS A 41 -4.92 5.17 19.42
C LYS A 41 -5.12 3.83 20.16
N ALA A 42 -5.50 2.78 19.45
CA ALA A 42 -5.57 1.42 19.98
C ALA A 42 -4.18 0.73 20.10
N GLY A 43 -3.08 1.44 19.80
CA GLY A 43 -1.72 0.94 19.94
C GLY A 43 -1.17 0.19 18.71
N VAL A 44 -1.81 0.32 17.55
CA VAL A 44 -1.32 -0.25 16.30
C VAL A 44 -0.28 0.67 15.67
N GLU A 45 0.90 0.16 15.35
CA GLU A 45 1.90 0.87 14.54
C GLU A 45 1.50 0.83 13.06
N ILE A 46 1.28 1.99 12.45
CA ILE A 46 0.77 2.09 11.09
C ILE A 46 1.75 2.81 10.17
N ILE A 47 2.00 2.21 9.01
CA ILE A 47 2.77 2.81 7.92
C ILE A 47 1.81 2.98 6.74
N LEU A 48 1.62 4.22 6.26
CA LEU A 48 0.80 4.50 5.10
C LEU A 48 1.64 4.54 3.83
N VAL A 49 1.27 3.79 2.79
CA VAL A 49 1.82 3.92 1.45
C VAL A 49 0.75 4.57 0.57
N SER A 50 0.91 5.85 0.27
CA SER A 50 -0.15 6.64 -0.36
C SER A 50 0.16 6.94 -1.81
N SER A 51 -0.82 6.70 -2.67
CA SER A 51 -0.86 7.20 -4.03
C SER A 51 -1.58 8.57 -4.09
N GLY A 52 -1.65 9.18 -5.29
CA GLY A 52 -2.48 10.36 -5.52
C GLY A 52 -1.70 11.67 -5.76
N ALA A 53 -0.36 11.67 -5.64
CA ALA A 53 0.45 12.86 -5.88
C ALA A 53 0.27 13.40 -7.31
N VAL A 54 0.43 12.57 -8.33
CA VAL A 54 0.26 12.98 -9.73
C VAL A 54 -1.16 13.52 -10.00
N ALA A 55 -2.20 12.87 -9.47
CA ALA A 55 -3.58 13.32 -9.62
C ALA A 55 -3.80 14.67 -8.91
N SER A 56 -3.23 14.85 -7.73
CA SER A 56 -3.28 16.09 -6.96
C SER A 56 -2.62 17.25 -7.72
N GLY A 57 -1.45 17.03 -8.32
CA GLY A 57 -0.76 18.06 -9.12
C GLY A 57 -1.46 18.39 -10.43
N ARG A 58 -2.03 17.37 -11.10
CA ARG A 58 -2.80 17.58 -12.33
C ARG A 58 -4.02 18.48 -12.10
N SER A 59 -4.61 18.47 -10.91
CA SER A 59 -5.72 19.37 -10.58
C SER A 59 -5.27 20.80 -10.28
N GLU A 60 -3.97 21.04 -10.08
CA GLU A 60 -3.43 22.37 -9.74
C GLU A 60 -2.82 23.08 -10.95
N ILE A 61 -2.19 22.32 -11.86
CA ILE A 61 -1.41 22.90 -12.95
C ILE A 61 -1.95 22.44 -14.30
N HIS A 62 -2.09 23.41 -15.19
CA HIS A 62 -2.44 23.21 -16.58
C HIS A 62 -1.26 23.66 -17.44
N PRO A 63 -0.40 22.74 -17.92
CA PRO A 63 0.77 23.09 -18.70
C PRO A 63 0.39 23.85 -19.99
N ALA A 64 1.10 24.93 -20.28
CA ALA A 64 0.87 25.72 -21.49
C ALA A 64 1.24 24.98 -22.78
N LYS A 65 2.12 23.97 -22.67
CA LYS A 65 2.55 23.12 -23.79
C LYS A 65 2.26 21.65 -23.47
N LYS A 66 2.06 20.85 -24.52
CA LYS A 66 1.95 19.40 -24.39
C LYS A 66 3.29 18.85 -23.89
N LEU A 67 3.27 18.17 -22.75
CA LEU A 67 4.40 17.49 -22.15
C LEU A 67 4.36 15.99 -22.53
N ASP A 68 5.52 15.35 -22.58
CA ASP A 68 5.58 13.90 -22.66
C ASP A 68 5.15 13.24 -21.33
N SER A 69 5.13 11.91 -21.29
CA SER A 69 4.62 11.17 -20.12
C SER A 69 5.51 11.28 -18.90
N VAL A 70 6.83 11.44 -19.08
CA VAL A 70 7.81 11.57 -18.02
C VAL A 70 7.73 12.96 -17.39
N ASP A 71 7.81 13.99 -18.22
CA ASP A 71 7.70 15.38 -17.81
C ASP A 71 6.38 15.67 -17.09
N GLN A 72 5.26 15.12 -17.61
CA GLN A 72 3.96 15.23 -16.94
C GLN A 72 3.98 14.62 -15.56
N ARG A 73 4.55 13.42 -15.43
CA ARG A 73 4.62 12.73 -14.14
C ARG A 73 5.49 13.50 -13.15
N GLN A 74 6.68 13.94 -13.57
CA GLN A 74 7.59 14.73 -12.74
C GLN A 74 6.96 16.04 -12.29
N LEU A 75 6.39 16.82 -13.21
CA LEU A 75 5.75 18.10 -12.90
C LEU A 75 4.58 17.93 -11.94
N PHE A 76 3.66 17.00 -12.26
CA PHE A 76 2.46 16.83 -11.45
C PHE A 76 2.77 16.20 -10.10
N SER A 77 3.75 15.29 -10.00
CA SER A 77 4.14 14.74 -8.71
C SER A 77 4.87 15.76 -7.84
N ALA A 78 5.73 16.60 -8.41
CA ALA A 78 6.44 17.63 -7.66
C ALA A 78 5.46 18.58 -6.94
N VAL A 79 4.45 19.06 -7.64
CA VAL A 79 3.43 19.95 -7.06
C VAL A 79 2.42 19.18 -6.21
N GLY A 80 1.98 18.05 -6.72
CA GLY A 80 0.92 17.28 -6.08
C GLY A 80 1.36 16.57 -4.81
N GLN A 81 2.63 16.20 -4.68
CA GLN A 81 3.16 15.59 -3.46
C GLN A 81 3.11 16.57 -2.28
N ALA A 82 3.46 17.82 -2.50
CA ALA A 82 3.36 18.86 -1.46
C ALA A 82 1.91 19.04 -0.99
N LYS A 83 0.96 19.06 -1.93
CA LYS A 83 -0.48 19.17 -1.62
C LYS A 83 -0.99 17.92 -0.88
N LEU A 84 -0.60 16.73 -1.32
CA LEU A 84 -1.01 15.47 -0.73
C LEU A 84 -0.55 15.35 0.71
N ILE A 85 0.74 15.61 0.98
CA ILE A 85 1.29 15.51 2.33
C ILE A 85 0.73 16.56 3.27
N ASN A 86 0.53 17.80 2.78
CA ASN A 86 -0.09 18.85 3.57
C ASN A 86 -1.53 18.48 3.98
N ARG A 87 -2.30 17.84 3.07
CA ARG A 87 -3.65 17.37 3.38
C ARG A 87 -3.64 16.28 4.47
N TYR A 88 -2.72 15.31 4.39
CA TYR A 88 -2.55 14.33 5.46
C TYR A 88 -2.19 15.01 6.79
N TYR A 89 -1.24 15.94 6.77
CA TYR A 89 -0.83 16.69 7.96
C TYR A 89 -2.01 17.40 8.61
N GLU A 90 -2.84 18.12 7.83
CA GLU A 90 -4.03 18.82 8.34
C GLU A 90 -5.01 17.85 8.99
N LEU A 91 -5.33 16.73 8.32
CA LEU A 91 -6.31 15.76 8.80
C LEU A 91 -5.82 15.02 10.06
N PHE A 92 -4.59 14.56 10.10
CA PHE A 92 -4.03 13.88 11.28
C PHE A 92 -3.84 14.83 12.48
N ARG A 93 -3.58 16.10 12.21
CA ARG A 93 -3.47 17.12 13.27
C ARG A 93 -4.77 17.27 14.07
N GLU A 94 -5.93 17.09 13.47
CA GLU A 94 -7.22 17.09 14.15
C GLU A 94 -7.33 15.97 15.20
N HIS A 95 -6.60 14.87 15.00
CA HIS A 95 -6.50 13.75 15.95
C HIS A 95 -5.33 13.87 16.93
N GLY A 96 -4.49 14.92 16.82
CA GLY A 96 -3.27 15.09 17.61
C GLY A 96 -2.15 14.10 17.23
N ILE A 97 -2.18 13.53 16.04
CA ILE A 97 -1.22 12.52 15.59
C ILE A 97 -0.22 13.17 14.61
N PRO A 98 1.08 13.15 14.91
CA PRO A 98 2.10 13.64 13.99
C PRO A 98 2.30 12.65 12.82
N VAL A 99 2.57 13.20 11.65
CA VAL A 99 2.90 12.42 10.47
C VAL A 99 4.21 12.88 9.85
N GLY A 100 4.93 12.00 9.18
CA GLY A 100 6.17 12.34 8.49
C GLY A 100 6.23 11.76 7.09
N GLN A 101 6.73 12.55 6.14
CA GLN A 101 6.89 12.13 4.75
C GLN A 101 8.15 11.28 4.58
N VAL A 102 8.01 10.16 3.86
CA VAL A 102 9.12 9.33 3.40
C VAL A 102 9.00 9.14 1.89
N LEU A 103 9.87 9.80 1.13
CA LEU A 103 9.97 9.59 -0.32
C LEU A 103 11.08 8.58 -0.61
N THR A 104 10.77 7.59 -1.43
CA THR A 104 11.69 6.49 -1.71
C THR A 104 11.74 6.17 -3.21
N MET A 105 12.82 5.53 -3.61
CA MET A 105 13.06 5.03 -4.96
C MET A 105 13.47 3.56 -4.89
N LYS A 106 13.34 2.84 -5.99
CA LYS A 106 13.73 1.43 -6.08
C LYS A 106 15.20 1.21 -5.68
N GLU A 107 16.08 2.15 -6.01
CA GLU A 107 17.50 2.16 -5.64
C GLU A 107 17.73 2.15 -4.12
N ASN A 108 16.82 2.73 -3.34
CA ASN A 108 16.93 2.75 -1.87
C ASN A 108 16.86 1.34 -1.26
N PHE A 109 16.27 0.38 -1.99
CA PHE A 109 16.23 -1.02 -1.59
C PHE A 109 17.42 -1.83 -2.11
N ALA A 110 18.15 -1.33 -3.12
CA ALA A 110 19.23 -2.05 -3.78
C ALA A 110 20.54 -2.07 -2.96
N THR A 111 20.77 -1.10 -2.06
CA THR A 111 21.96 -1.06 -1.23
C THR A 111 21.64 -1.24 0.24
N ARG A 112 22.44 -2.07 0.95
CA ARG A 112 22.24 -2.33 2.37
C ARG A 112 22.23 -1.05 3.21
N ARG A 113 23.09 -0.08 2.88
CA ARG A 113 23.18 1.19 3.63
C ARG A 113 21.90 2.00 3.51
N HIS A 114 21.37 2.20 2.30
CA HIS A 114 20.13 2.94 2.09
C HIS A 114 18.93 2.21 2.71
N TYR A 115 18.85 0.89 2.52
CA TYR A 115 17.84 0.05 3.15
C TYR A 115 17.80 0.22 4.68
N LEU A 116 18.96 0.09 5.36
CA LEU A 116 19.04 0.22 6.81
C LEU A 116 18.74 1.65 7.29
N ASN A 117 19.21 2.68 6.58
CA ASN A 117 18.91 4.06 6.92
C ASN A 117 17.41 4.36 6.81
N GLN A 118 16.77 3.88 5.76
CA GLN A 118 15.32 4.06 5.56
C GLN A 118 14.53 3.29 6.62
N LYS A 119 14.90 2.02 6.90
CA LYS A 119 14.31 1.23 7.98
C LYS A 119 14.43 1.95 9.31
N ASN A 120 15.63 2.40 9.67
CA ASN A 120 15.88 3.13 10.92
C ASN A 120 15.06 4.41 11.02
N CYS A 121 14.99 5.20 9.97
CA CYS A 121 14.18 6.43 9.95
C CYS A 121 12.72 6.14 10.30
N MET A 122 12.09 5.17 9.63
CA MET A 122 10.70 4.82 9.90
C MET A 122 10.52 4.16 11.27
N THR A 123 11.50 3.38 11.74
CA THR A 123 11.47 2.80 13.10
C THR A 123 11.45 3.91 14.15
N VAL A 124 12.34 4.88 14.05
CA VAL A 124 12.38 6.04 14.98
C VAL A 124 11.08 6.86 14.91
N MET A 125 10.49 7.01 13.73
CA MET A 125 9.19 7.68 13.59
C MET A 125 8.11 6.92 14.37
N LEU A 126 7.97 5.62 14.16
CA LEU A 126 6.97 4.78 14.86
C LEU A 126 7.16 4.78 16.38
N GLU A 127 8.41 4.64 16.85
CA GLU A 127 8.76 4.71 18.28
C GLU A 127 8.38 6.04 18.95
N ASN A 128 8.26 7.11 18.16
CA ASN A 128 7.85 8.44 18.62
C ASN A 128 6.38 8.76 18.30
N GLY A 129 5.57 7.76 17.95
CA GLY A 129 4.15 7.93 17.64
C GLY A 129 3.89 8.71 16.33
N VAL A 130 4.88 8.82 15.46
CA VAL A 130 4.75 9.48 14.15
C VAL A 130 4.37 8.45 13.10
N ILE A 131 3.29 8.68 12.35
CA ILE A 131 2.88 7.81 11.25
C ILE A 131 3.70 8.15 9.99
N PRO A 132 4.53 7.22 9.46
CA PRO A 132 5.20 7.40 8.18
C PRO A 132 4.20 7.40 7.02
N ILE A 133 4.25 8.42 6.17
CA ILE A 133 3.51 8.47 4.90
C ILE A 133 4.52 8.31 3.78
N VAL A 134 4.54 7.12 3.20
CA VAL A 134 5.50 6.71 2.18
C VAL A 134 4.91 6.90 0.79
N ASN A 135 5.70 7.41 -0.13
CA ASN A 135 5.38 7.44 -1.56
C ASN A 135 6.65 7.30 -2.39
N GLU A 136 6.48 6.96 -3.68
CA GLU A 136 7.57 7.02 -4.64
C GLU A 136 8.03 8.47 -4.85
N ASN A 137 9.34 8.67 -5.02
CA ASN A 137 9.89 9.94 -5.43
C ASN A 137 9.81 10.11 -6.95
N ASP A 138 8.60 10.34 -7.44
CA ASP A 138 8.29 10.49 -8.86
C ASP A 138 9.03 11.64 -9.56
N THR A 139 9.65 12.56 -8.82
CA THR A 139 10.40 13.68 -9.37
C THR A 139 11.77 13.28 -9.88
N ILE A 140 12.34 12.21 -9.31
CA ILE A 140 13.67 11.72 -9.67
C ILE A 140 13.58 10.33 -10.31
N SER A 141 12.57 9.54 -9.92
CA SER A 141 12.33 8.20 -10.43
C SER A 141 11.79 8.28 -11.85
N VAL A 142 12.64 7.97 -12.84
CA VAL A 142 12.28 7.98 -14.25
C VAL A 142 12.50 6.61 -14.90
N SER A 143 11.56 6.23 -15.73
CA SER A 143 11.54 5.02 -16.59
C SER A 143 11.96 3.70 -15.91
N GLU A 144 13.20 3.31 -15.97
CA GLU A 144 13.69 1.97 -15.60
C GLU A 144 13.86 1.76 -14.08
N LEU A 145 13.99 2.87 -13.34
CA LEU A 145 14.19 2.87 -11.88
C LEU A 145 12.90 3.08 -11.08
N MET A 146 11.77 3.05 -11.77
CA MET A 146 10.45 3.21 -11.16
C MET A 146 9.96 1.90 -10.56
N PHE A 147 9.19 2.02 -9.48
CA PHE A 147 8.31 0.91 -9.10
C PHE A 147 7.27 0.69 -10.20
N THR A 148 6.86 -0.55 -10.39
CA THR A 148 5.76 -0.88 -11.30
C THR A 148 4.51 -0.11 -10.88
N ASP A 149 4.27 -0.05 -9.58
CA ASP A 149 3.23 0.76 -8.93
C ASP A 149 3.48 0.81 -7.40
N ASN A 150 2.61 1.53 -6.69
CA ASN A 150 2.68 1.61 -5.23
C ASN A 150 2.27 0.30 -4.53
N ASP A 151 1.78 -0.73 -5.24
CA ASP A 151 1.56 -2.06 -4.66
C ASP A 151 2.92 -2.73 -4.43
N GLU A 152 3.85 -2.66 -5.43
CA GLU A 152 5.23 -3.14 -5.28
C GLU A 152 5.94 -2.42 -4.13
N LEU A 153 5.86 -1.08 -4.09
CA LEU A 153 6.43 -0.29 -3.00
C LEU A 153 5.88 -0.72 -1.64
N SER A 154 4.57 -0.93 -1.53
CA SER A 154 3.95 -1.33 -0.26
C SER A 154 4.40 -2.70 0.23
N GLY A 155 4.60 -3.64 -0.69
CA GLY A 155 5.18 -4.96 -0.37
C GLY A 155 6.60 -4.84 0.17
N LEU A 156 7.45 -4.05 -0.48
CA LEU A 156 8.82 -3.81 -0.04
C LEU A 156 8.89 -3.12 1.34
N ILE A 157 8.02 -2.14 1.58
CA ILE A 157 7.91 -1.46 2.88
C ILE A 157 7.43 -2.42 3.96
N ALA A 158 6.38 -3.22 3.71
CA ALA A 158 5.88 -4.20 4.65
C ALA A 158 6.97 -5.21 5.06
N SER A 159 7.72 -5.71 4.06
CA SER A 159 8.85 -6.63 4.29
C SER A 159 9.99 -5.97 5.05
N MET A 160 10.39 -4.75 4.67
CA MET A 160 11.48 -4.02 5.33
C MET A 160 11.18 -3.69 6.78
N MET A 161 9.93 -3.36 7.07
CA MET A 161 9.49 -2.94 8.41
C MET A 161 8.99 -4.09 9.27
N ASP A 162 9.08 -5.34 8.78
CA ASP A 162 8.61 -6.53 9.46
C ASP A 162 7.13 -6.40 9.90
N ALA A 163 6.28 -5.88 9.01
CA ALA A 163 4.85 -5.75 9.25
C ALA A 163 4.20 -7.14 9.37
N GLN A 164 3.21 -7.30 10.25
CA GLN A 164 2.44 -8.53 10.37
C GLN A 164 1.33 -8.61 9.32
N VAL A 165 0.82 -7.44 8.91
CA VAL A 165 -0.25 -7.34 7.91
C VAL A 165 0.07 -6.24 6.90
N LEU A 166 -0.15 -6.55 5.62
CA LEU A 166 -0.23 -5.57 4.54
C LEU A 166 -1.67 -5.48 4.05
N ILE A 167 -2.29 -4.31 4.16
CA ILE A 167 -3.62 -4.04 3.61
C ILE A 167 -3.48 -3.23 2.33
N ILE A 168 -3.95 -3.76 1.21
CA ILE A 168 -3.99 -3.07 -0.08
C ILE A 168 -5.42 -2.61 -0.36
N LEU A 169 -5.68 -1.34 -0.15
CA LEU A 169 -6.96 -0.73 -0.47
C LEU A 169 -7.04 -0.40 -1.97
N SER A 170 -8.02 -0.98 -2.62
CA SER A 170 -8.32 -0.83 -4.04
C SER A 170 -9.76 -0.34 -4.22
N ASN A 171 -10.21 -0.22 -5.47
CA ASN A 171 -11.60 0.11 -5.82
C ASN A 171 -12.48 -1.11 -6.08
N ILE A 172 -12.01 -2.30 -5.70
CA ILE A 172 -12.71 -3.59 -5.83
C ILE A 172 -12.64 -4.33 -4.51
N ASP A 173 -13.61 -5.21 -4.26
CA ASP A 173 -13.74 -5.93 -2.98
C ASP A 173 -12.67 -7.00 -2.74
N GLY A 174 -11.92 -7.40 -3.76
CA GLY A 174 -10.87 -8.41 -3.64
C GLY A 174 -10.50 -8.99 -5.00
N ILE A 175 -9.92 -10.18 -5.00
CA ILE A 175 -9.62 -10.95 -6.21
C ILE A 175 -10.83 -11.82 -6.56
N TYR A 176 -11.29 -11.69 -7.80
CA TYR A 176 -12.44 -12.46 -8.31
C TYR A 176 -11.97 -13.73 -9.00
N ASN A 177 -12.81 -14.76 -8.97
CA ASN A 177 -12.60 -16.00 -9.71
C ASN A 177 -12.90 -15.88 -11.22
N GLY A 178 -13.29 -14.69 -11.67
CA GLY A 178 -13.59 -14.34 -13.05
C GLY A 178 -13.55 -12.83 -13.26
N SER A 179 -14.26 -12.32 -14.28
CA SER A 179 -14.37 -10.88 -14.49
C SER A 179 -15.25 -10.22 -13.43
N PRO A 180 -14.81 -9.13 -12.77
CA PRO A 180 -15.66 -8.40 -11.82
C PRO A 180 -16.98 -7.85 -12.43
N ALA A 181 -17.05 -7.76 -13.76
CA ALA A 181 -18.25 -7.34 -14.47
C ALA A 181 -19.26 -8.50 -14.71
N ASP A 182 -18.84 -9.73 -14.48
CA ASP A 182 -19.69 -10.90 -14.58
C ASP A 182 -20.43 -11.14 -13.24
N PRO A 183 -21.76 -11.11 -13.21
CA PRO A 183 -22.55 -11.38 -12.01
C PRO A 183 -22.32 -12.76 -11.38
N ALA A 184 -21.81 -13.73 -12.15
CA ALA A 184 -21.46 -15.06 -11.67
C ALA A 184 -20.08 -15.13 -10.99
N SER A 185 -19.29 -14.06 -11.10
CA SER A 185 -17.98 -14.00 -10.48
C SER A 185 -18.06 -13.65 -9.00
N GLU A 186 -17.36 -14.42 -8.19
CA GLU A 186 -17.28 -14.24 -6.74
C GLU A 186 -15.88 -13.85 -6.30
N VAL A 187 -15.78 -13.13 -5.18
CA VAL A 187 -14.50 -12.81 -4.56
C VAL A 187 -13.92 -14.05 -3.90
N ILE A 188 -12.68 -14.37 -4.23
CA ILE A 188 -11.89 -15.42 -3.57
C ILE A 188 -11.51 -14.90 -2.18
N ARG A 189 -12.22 -15.35 -1.14
CA ARG A 189 -12.03 -14.84 0.21
C ARG A 189 -10.68 -15.22 0.82
N LYS A 190 -10.17 -16.41 0.52
CA LYS A 190 -8.93 -16.96 1.10
C LYS A 190 -8.06 -17.59 0.03
N ILE A 191 -6.80 -17.21 0.02
CA ILE A 191 -5.77 -17.77 -0.88
C ILE A 191 -4.70 -18.40 0.00
N GLU A 192 -4.62 -19.74 -0.06
CA GLU A 192 -3.63 -20.51 0.68
C GLU A 192 -2.23 -20.32 0.07
N HIS A 193 -1.20 -20.44 0.93
CA HIS A 193 0.19 -20.45 0.47
C HIS A 193 0.42 -21.52 -0.62
N GLY A 194 1.13 -21.17 -1.69
CA GLY A 194 1.43 -22.07 -2.80
C GLY A 194 0.28 -22.35 -3.79
N LYS A 195 -0.92 -21.82 -3.58
CA LYS A 195 -2.05 -21.99 -4.50
C LYS A 195 -1.77 -21.31 -5.83
N ASP A 196 -1.90 -22.05 -6.95
CA ASP A 196 -1.82 -21.47 -8.28
C ASP A 196 -3.08 -20.65 -8.60
N LEU A 197 -2.87 -19.40 -9.04
CA LEU A 197 -3.94 -18.46 -9.42
C LEU A 197 -3.93 -18.15 -10.92
N SER A 198 -3.09 -18.81 -11.71
CA SER A 198 -2.92 -18.52 -13.14
C SER A 198 -4.22 -18.63 -13.92
N SER A 199 -5.10 -19.58 -13.55
CA SER A 199 -6.41 -19.78 -14.19
C SER A 199 -7.39 -18.61 -13.95
N TYR A 200 -7.31 -17.93 -12.81
CA TYR A 200 -8.18 -16.80 -12.46
C TYR A 200 -7.69 -15.47 -13.06
N ILE A 201 -6.38 -15.35 -13.26
CA ILE A 201 -5.74 -14.11 -13.69
C ILE A 201 -5.80 -13.92 -15.21
N GLN A 202 -5.81 -15.00 -15.99
CA GLN A 202 -5.86 -14.94 -17.47
C GLN A 202 -7.14 -14.31 -18.02
N THR A 203 -8.25 -14.39 -17.29
CA THR A 203 -9.53 -13.82 -17.69
C THR A 203 -9.64 -12.31 -17.47
N SER A 204 -8.75 -11.71 -16.69
CA SER A 204 -8.84 -10.29 -16.29
C SER A 204 -7.80 -9.38 -16.98
N LYS A 205 -7.56 -9.51 -18.28
CA LYS A 205 -6.89 -8.45 -19.07
C LYS A 205 -7.80 -7.23 -19.13
N SER A 206 -7.97 -6.54 -18.01
CA SER A 206 -8.78 -5.34 -17.93
C SER A 206 -7.94 -4.09 -18.09
N SER A 207 -8.50 -3.12 -18.76
CA SER A 207 -8.05 -1.79 -19.14
C SER A 207 -7.74 -0.81 -17.98
N PHE A 208 -7.41 -1.29 -16.79
CA PHE A 208 -7.23 -0.46 -15.61
C PHE A 208 -5.73 -0.33 -15.21
N GLY A 209 -5.10 0.74 -15.68
CA GLY A 209 -3.86 1.29 -15.13
C GLY A 209 -2.62 0.36 -15.17
N ARG A 210 -1.43 0.91 -14.86
CA ARG A 210 -0.16 0.17 -14.80
C ARG A 210 -0.12 -0.94 -13.73
N GLY A 211 -0.92 -0.85 -12.66
CA GLY A 211 -1.04 -1.86 -11.60
C GLY A 211 -2.30 -2.70 -11.75
N GLY A 212 -2.35 -3.62 -12.70
CA GLY A 212 -3.48 -4.52 -12.90
C GLY A 212 -3.65 -5.53 -11.76
N MET A 213 -4.75 -6.29 -11.79
CA MET A 213 -5.03 -7.36 -10.81
C MET A 213 -3.88 -8.36 -10.73
N LEU A 214 -3.25 -8.68 -11.86
CA LEU A 214 -2.10 -9.58 -11.93
C LEU A 214 -0.93 -9.08 -11.07
N THR A 215 -0.58 -7.79 -11.17
CA THR A 215 0.50 -7.20 -10.38
C THR A 215 0.19 -7.25 -8.88
N LYS A 216 -1.03 -6.85 -8.47
CA LYS A 216 -1.47 -6.95 -7.07
C LYS A 216 -1.38 -8.36 -6.52
N THR A 217 -1.86 -9.34 -7.29
CA THR A 217 -1.85 -10.74 -6.89
C THR A 217 -0.43 -11.28 -6.74
N ASN A 218 0.48 -10.94 -7.67
CA ASN A 218 1.88 -11.38 -7.62
C ASN A 218 2.61 -10.77 -6.42
N ILE A 219 2.39 -9.49 -6.16
CA ILE A 219 2.98 -8.81 -5.00
C ILE A 219 2.41 -9.38 -3.70
N ALA A 220 1.09 -9.53 -3.60
CA ALA A 220 0.45 -10.11 -2.42
C ALA A 220 0.96 -11.51 -2.11
N ARG A 221 1.13 -12.36 -3.14
CA ARG A 221 1.71 -13.70 -2.99
C ARG A 221 3.14 -13.62 -2.48
N LYS A 222 4.01 -12.81 -3.13
CA LYS A 222 5.41 -12.65 -2.73
C LYS A 222 5.55 -12.23 -1.27
N VAL A 223 4.74 -11.27 -0.83
CA VAL A 223 4.74 -10.78 0.55
C VAL A 223 4.20 -11.84 1.52
N ALA A 224 3.17 -12.60 1.11
CA ALA A 224 2.66 -13.71 1.91
C ALA A 224 3.69 -14.84 2.05
N ASP A 225 4.48 -15.12 1.02
CA ASP A 225 5.59 -16.07 1.05
C ASP A 225 6.71 -15.65 2.04
N GLU A 226 6.79 -14.36 2.36
CA GLU A 226 7.70 -13.83 3.38
C GLU A 226 7.13 -13.88 4.82
N GLY A 227 5.94 -14.46 5.01
CA GLY A 227 5.30 -14.65 6.30
C GLY A 227 4.42 -13.49 6.76
N ILE A 228 4.01 -12.61 5.85
CA ILE A 228 3.14 -11.45 6.13
C ILE A 228 1.72 -11.75 5.63
N THR A 229 0.71 -11.54 6.46
CA THR A 229 -0.68 -11.61 5.99
C THR A 229 -0.94 -10.47 5.01
N VAL A 230 -1.50 -10.76 3.82
CA VAL A 230 -1.88 -9.70 2.89
C VAL A 230 -3.38 -9.71 2.67
N ILE A 231 -3.98 -8.52 2.75
CA ILE A 231 -5.41 -8.30 2.55
C ILE A 231 -5.62 -7.35 1.38
N ILE A 232 -6.46 -7.73 0.44
CA ILE A 232 -6.93 -6.84 -0.64
C ILE A 232 -8.40 -6.56 -0.42
N ALA A 233 -8.75 -5.27 -0.28
CA ALA A 233 -10.11 -4.85 0.05
C ALA A 233 -10.49 -3.54 -0.65
N ASN A 234 -11.79 -3.23 -0.62
CA ASN A 234 -12.34 -2.03 -1.22
C ASN A 234 -12.22 -0.83 -0.29
N GLY A 235 -11.26 0.05 -0.59
CA GLY A 235 -11.04 1.29 0.18
C GLY A 235 -12.15 2.34 0.04
N LYS A 236 -13.19 2.07 -0.76
CA LYS A 236 -14.38 2.94 -0.85
C LYS A 236 -15.50 2.53 0.10
N ARG A 237 -15.38 1.40 0.78
CA ARG A 237 -16.31 1.01 1.84
C ARG A 237 -16.05 1.86 3.08
N ASP A 238 -17.13 2.16 3.80
CA ASP A 238 -17.03 2.85 5.08
C ASP A 238 -16.45 1.88 6.12
N ASN A 239 -15.70 2.41 7.07
CA ASN A 239 -15.06 1.71 8.19
C ASN A 239 -14.18 0.50 7.80
N ILE A 240 -13.76 0.40 6.53
CA ILE A 240 -13.08 -0.78 6.00
C ILE A 240 -11.85 -1.21 6.80
N LEU A 241 -11.00 -0.27 7.26
CA LEU A 241 -9.79 -0.59 8.01
C LEU A 241 -10.10 -1.10 9.41
N VAL A 242 -11.05 -0.48 10.08
CA VAL A 242 -11.48 -0.85 11.43
C VAL A 242 -12.14 -2.22 11.41
N ASP A 243 -13.09 -2.43 10.50
CA ASP A 243 -13.81 -3.70 10.35
C ASP A 243 -12.86 -4.86 10.00
N LEU A 244 -11.91 -4.63 9.08
CA LEU A 244 -10.89 -5.63 8.74
C LEU A 244 -10.04 -6.03 9.95
N LEU A 245 -9.55 -5.07 10.73
CA LEU A 245 -8.68 -5.36 11.85
C LEU A 245 -9.43 -5.96 13.05
N HIS A 246 -10.67 -5.57 13.28
CA HIS A 246 -11.53 -6.24 14.27
C HIS A 246 -11.73 -7.72 13.90
N GLN A 247 -11.90 -8.02 12.62
CA GLN A 247 -12.09 -9.41 12.16
C GLN A 247 -10.80 -10.22 12.14
N GLU A 248 -9.67 -9.62 11.71
CA GLU A 248 -8.41 -10.31 11.51
C GLU A 248 -7.54 -10.37 12.77
N LEU A 249 -7.67 -9.40 13.65
CA LEU A 249 -6.89 -9.23 14.87
C LEU A 249 -7.80 -8.94 16.08
N PRO A 250 -8.78 -9.78 16.38
CA PRO A 250 -9.75 -9.53 17.46
C PRO A 250 -9.11 -9.37 18.83
N SER A 251 -7.92 -9.92 19.04
CA SER A 251 -7.17 -9.77 20.29
C SER A 251 -6.74 -8.34 20.60
N LEU A 252 -6.67 -7.46 19.59
CA LEU A 252 -6.37 -6.04 19.78
C LEU A 252 -7.60 -5.23 20.21
N PHE A 253 -8.80 -5.79 20.04
CA PHE A 253 -10.07 -5.13 20.28
C PHE A 253 -10.99 -6.01 21.15
N PRO A 254 -10.61 -6.30 22.40
CA PRO A 254 -11.33 -7.26 23.25
C PRO A 254 -12.76 -6.84 23.57
N ASP A 255 -13.07 -5.54 23.50
CA ASP A 255 -14.39 -4.98 23.80
C ASP A 255 -15.35 -5.04 22.60
N VAL A 256 -14.86 -5.38 21.41
CA VAL A 256 -15.69 -5.50 20.19
C VAL A 256 -16.29 -6.90 20.14
N GLN A 257 -17.60 -6.99 20.33
CA GLN A 257 -18.31 -8.27 20.21
C GLN A 257 -18.32 -8.74 18.76
N SER A 258 -17.95 -10.00 18.55
CA SER A 258 -17.94 -10.67 17.23
C SER A 258 -19.29 -10.58 16.49
N SER A 259 -20.40 -10.42 17.22
CA SER A 259 -21.74 -10.26 16.66
C SER A 259 -22.00 -8.89 16.00
N ALA A 260 -21.16 -7.89 16.30
CA ALA A 260 -21.26 -6.55 15.69
C ALA A 260 -20.47 -6.44 14.37
N LEU A 261 -19.63 -7.44 14.07
CA LEU A 261 -18.85 -7.47 12.83
C LEU A 261 -19.75 -7.79 11.64
N ASP A 262 -19.64 -6.99 10.60
CA ASP A 262 -20.38 -7.21 9.36
C ASP A 262 -19.98 -8.56 8.73
N SER A 263 -20.85 -9.55 8.90
CA SER A 263 -20.69 -10.87 8.29
C SER A 263 -20.63 -10.81 6.75
N GLN A 264 -20.98 -9.67 6.16
CA GLN A 264 -20.95 -9.38 4.73
C GLN A 264 -19.65 -8.72 4.27
N LEU A 265 -18.69 -8.44 5.17
CA LEU A 265 -17.40 -7.87 4.76
C LEU A 265 -16.71 -8.79 3.75
N THR A 266 -16.50 -8.28 2.54
CA THR A 266 -15.92 -9.02 1.43
C THR A 266 -14.54 -8.49 1.13
N TYR A 267 -13.53 -9.37 1.18
CA TYR A 267 -12.13 -9.09 0.87
C TYR A 267 -11.40 -10.38 0.52
N THR A 268 -10.20 -10.26 -0.02
CA THR A 268 -9.29 -11.40 -0.24
C THR A 268 -8.16 -11.37 0.76
N ARG A 269 -7.97 -12.48 1.49
CA ARG A 269 -6.85 -12.71 2.40
C ARG A 269 -5.87 -13.72 1.83
N PHE A 270 -4.61 -13.37 1.73
CA PHE A 270 -3.51 -14.29 1.47
C PHE A 270 -2.96 -14.81 2.78
N ILE A 271 -2.88 -16.12 2.90
CA ILE A 271 -2.36 -16.79 4.10
C ILE A 271 -0.84 -16.76 4.05
N PRO A 272 -0.18 -16.26 5.09
CA PRO A 272 1.27 -16.21 5.15
C PRO A 272 1.91 -17.60 5.17
N ALA A 273 3.13 -17.70 4.65
CA ALA A 273 3.92 -18.90 4.78
C ALA A 273 4.17 -19.24 6.26
N PRO A 274 4.13 -20.54 6.66
CA PRO A 274 4.25 -20.94 8.05
C PRO A 274 5.64 -20.69 8.66
N GLN A 275 6.65 -20.48 7.83
CA GLN A 275 8.01 -20.14 8.24
C GLN A 275 8.43 -18.80 7.64
N PRO A 276 8.46 -17.72 8.43
CA PRO A 276 8.88 -16.42 7.94
C PRO A 276 10.36 -16.44 7.52
N VAL A 277 10.64 -15.80 6.40
CA VAL A 277 11.99 -15.62 5.90
C VAL A 277 12.73 -14.61 6.79
N SER A 278 13.98 -14.92 7.19
CA SER A 278 14.78 -14.02 8.04
C SER A 278 14.98 -12.65 7.34
N SER A 279 15.14 -11.58 8.12
CA SER A 279 15.35 -10.22 7.61
C SER A 279 16.56 -10.11 6.67
N VAL A 280 17.61 -10.90 6.90
CA VAL A 280 18.80 -10.98 6.02
C VAL A 280 18.44 -11.62 4.68
N LYS A 281 17.66 -12.71 4.67
CA LYS A 281 17.17 -13.33 3.44
C LYS A 281 16.23 -12.41 2.68
N LYS A 282 15.34 -11.69 3.37
CA LYS A 282 14.45 -10.70 2.77
C LYS A 282 15.25 -9.66 1.98
N TRP A 283 16.27 -9.08 2.59
CA TRP A 283 17.14 -8.11 1.90
C TRP A 283 17.88 -8.71 0.71
N ILE A 284 18.43 -9.93 0.82
CA ILE A 284 19.11 -10.62 -0.29
C ILE A 284 18.13 -10.87 -1.44
N CYS A 285 16.91 -11.31 -1.17
CA CYS A 285 15.88 -11.50 -2.19
C CYS A 285 15.55 -10.20 -2.92
N LEU A 286 15.53 -9.06 -2.23
CA LEU A 286 15.32 -7.75 -2.83
C LEU A 286 16.45 -7.36 -3.78
N LEU A 287 17.70 -7.65 -3.46
CA LEU A 287 18.86 -7.42 -4.35
C LEU A 287 18.75 -8.19 -5.66
N TYR A 288 18.32 -9.46 -5.61
CA TYR A 288 18.22 -10.29 -6.81
C TYR A 288 17.02 -9.96 -7.71
N THR A 289 16.02 -9.27 -7.19
CA THR A 289 14.83 -8.83 -7.96
C THR A 289 14.94 -7.41 -8.50
N SER A 290 15.97 -6.65 -8.07
CA SER A 290 16.29 -5.33 -8.62
C SER A 290 17.33 -5.50 -9.75
N PRO A 291 17.18 -4.84 -10.91
CA PRO A 291 18.21 -4.87 -11.95
C PRO A 291 19.53 -4.36 -11.36
N SER A 292 20.60 -5.12 -11.61
CA SER A 292 21.95 -4.71 -11.20
C SER A 292 22.34 -3.46 -11.98
N PRO A 293 23.06 -2.49 -11.37
CA PRO A 293 23.65 -1.38 -12.11
C PRO A 293 24.52 -1.81 -13.30
N ARG A 294 25.02 -3.05 -13.30
CA ARG A 294 25.78 -3.64 -14.42
C ARG A 294 24.91 -4.11 -15.59
N ASP A 295 23.61 -4.30 -15.37
CA ASP A 295 22.69 -4.74 -16.42
C ASP A 295 22.21 -3.56 -17.27
N THR A 296 22.32 -2.32 -16.75
CA THR A 296 21.97 -1.08 -17.44
C THR A 296 23.10 -0.53 -18.32
N GLU A 297 24.37 -0.96 -18.12
CA GLU A 297 25.49 -0.52 -18.93
C GLU A 297 25.68 -1.34 -20.24
N ARG A 298 24.84 -2.34 -20.50
CA ARG A 298 24.95 -3.27 -21.66
C ARG A 298 23.82 -3.17 -22.67
N SER A 299 22.95 -2.16 -22.57
CA SER A 299 21.88 -1.93 -23.57
C SER A 299 22.07 -0.63 -24.34
#